data_485f3e5cb2bdaf7e4f3f1b5b15286001
#
_entry.id   485f3e5cb2bdaf7e4f3f1b5b15286001
#
_cell.length_a   1.000
_cell.length_b   1.000
_cell.length_c   1.000
_cell.angle_alpha   90.00
_cell.angle_beta   90.00
_cell.angle_gamma   90.00
#
_symmetry.space_group_name_H-M   'P 1'
#
loop_
_entity.id
_entity.type
_entity.pdbx_description
1 polymer ?
#
loop_
_entity_poly.entity_id
_entity_poly.type
_entity_poly.pdbx_seq_one_letter_code
_entity_poly.pdbx_strand_id
1 'polypeptide(L)'
;MAPGRAPTTAWIGFDTALGLCALAWGDGGLTGSQLPEVDSSNSEALRRHMADRFPGVPQCLNPAEAPAEIQALSVAVAAQLGGELVDLPTVRLDMHGVPPFEARVYAETLRLGPGQTMTYGELAYRLGEPSAARAVGQALGHNPFAPVVPCHRVVGAGGKMVGFSAPGGVQMKQRMLDLETRAVGGQGDLF
;
A
#
# COMPACT_ATOMS: atom_id res chain seq x y z
N MET A 1 30.11 1.92 -1.78
CA MET A 1 29.03 2.90 -1.58
C MET A 1 27.83 2.42 -2.39
N ALA A 2 26.77 1.98 -1.73
CA ALA A 2 25.53 1.71 -2.44
C ALA A 2 25.05 3.03 -3.07
N PRO A 3 24.58 3.03 -4.33
CA PRO A 3 24.05 4.24 -4.94
C PRO A 3 22.87 4.73 -4.08
N GLY A 4 22.90 5.98 -3.66
CA GLY A 4 21.88 6.57 -2.79
C GLY A 4 20.49 6.50 -3.44
N ARG A 5 19.46 6.24 -2.63
CA ARG A 5 18.07 6.29 -3.06
C ARG A 5 17.82 7.58 -3.83
N ALA A 6 17.14 7.50 -4.98
CA ALA A 6 16.71 8.71 -5.66
C ALA A 6 15.88 9.54 -4.67
N PRO A 7 16.17 10.85 -4.50
CA PRO A 7 15.48 11.64 -3.49
C PRO A 7 13.98 11.68 -3.78
N THR A 8 13.18 11.53 -2.75
CA THR A 8 11.75 11.87 -2.81
C THR A 8 11.66 13.37 -3.07
N THR A 9 10.92 13.77 -4.11
CA THR A 9 10.85 15.16 -4.54
C THR A 9 9.62 15.89 -4.00
N ALA A 10 8.50 15.18 -3.85
CA ALA A 10 7.28 15.73 -3.27
C ALA A 10 6.35 14.61 -2.80
N TRP A 11 5.28 15.00 -2.11
CA TRP A 11 4.17 14.12 -1.74
C TRP A 11 2.83 14.85 -1.82
N ILE A 12 1.75 14.10 -2.06
CA ILE A 12 0.38 14.62 -2.04
C ILE A 12 -0.43 13.89 -0.98
N GLY A 13 -1.34 14.62 -0.32
CA GLY A 13 -2.39 14.05 0.52
C GLY A 13 -3.71 14.04 -0.22
N PHE A 14 -4.55 13.03 0.00
CA PHE A 14 -5.87 12.92 -0.60
C PHE A 14 -6.83 12.17 0.32
N ASP A 15 -8.12 12.51 0.18
CA ASP A 15 -9.19 11.90 0.97
C ASP A 15 -9.57 10.52 0.45
N THR A 16 -9.89 9.63 1.37
CA THR A 16 -10.49 8.32 1.10
C THR A 16 -11.63 8.05 2.10
N ALA A 17 -12.47 7.05 1.83
CA ALA A 17 -13.52 6.64 2.77
C ALA A 17 -12.97 6.13 4.12
N LEU A 18 -11.70 5.76 4.18
CA LEU A 18 -11.03 5.32 5.42
C LEU A 18 -10.26 6.46 6.12
N GLY A 19 -10.16 7.64 5.50
CA GLY A 19 -9.43 8.81 6.00
C GLY A 19 -8.36 9.31 5.02
N LEU A 20 -7.50 10.22 5.50
CA LEU A 20 -6.45 10.85 4.68
C LEU A 20 -5.31 9.89 4.38
N CYS A 21 -5.00 9.72 3.10
CA CYS A 21 -3.85 9.00 2.58
C CYS A 21 -2.80 9.95 2.01
N ALA A 22 -1.59 9.46 1.79
CA ALA A 22 -0.57 10.18 1.02
C ALA A 22 0.20 9.27 0.07
N LEU A 23 0.69 9.86 -1.02
CA LEU A 23 1.65 9.27 -1.95
C LEU A 23 2.85 10.19 -2.07
N ALA A 24 4.05 9.62 -1.97
CA ALA A 24 5.32 10.32 -2.15
C ALA A 24 6.06 9.75 -3.36
N TRP A 25 6.68 10.61 -4.15
CA TRP A 25 7.37 10.22 -5.38
C TRP A 25 8.69 10.94 -5.56
N GLY A 26 9.50 10.44 -6.46
CA GLY A 26 10.74 11.02 -6.93
C GLY A 26 11.02 10.56 -8.37
N ASP A 27 12.21 10.83 -8.87
CA ASP A 27 12.61 10.43 -10.24
C ASP A 27 12.58 8.90 -10.45
N GLY A 28 12.69 8.13 -9.36
CA GLY A 28 12.58 6.66 -9.36
C GLY A 28 11.16 6.12 -9.46
N GLY A 29 10.13 6.97 -9.35
CA GLY A 29 8.72 6.61 -9.26
C GLY A 29 8.16 6.81 -7.85
N LEU A 30 7.17 6.01 -7.47
CA LEU A 30 6.58 6.03 -6.11
C LEU A 30 7.66 5.63 -5.09
N THR A 31 7.94 6.52 -4.14
CA THR A 31 8.93 6.28 -3.06
C THR A 31 8.27 5.84 -1.76
N GLY A 32 6.96 6.09 -1.62
CA GLY A 32 6.22 5.63 -0.45
C GLY A 32 4.77 6.08 -0.49
N SER A 33 4.00 5.48 0.40
CA SER A 33 2.60 5.80 0.62
C SER A 33 2.28 5.77 2.11
N GLN A 34 1.23 6.44 2.51
CA GLN A 34 0.73 6.45 3.87
C GLN A 34 -0.76 6.15 3.87
N LEU A 35 -1.14 5.09 4.59
CA LEU A 35 -2.54 4.80 4.90
C LEU A 35 -3.04 5.71 6.03
N PRO A 36 -4.37 5.88 6.18
CA PRO A 36 -4.94 6.75 7.18
C PRO A 36 -4.48 6.37 8.59
N GLU A 37 -4.21 7.37 9.40
CA GLU A 37 -4.11 7.20 10.85
C GLU A 37 -5.50 6.92 11.44
N VAL A 38 -5.55 6.14 12.51
CA VAL A 38 -6.80 5.91 13.26
C VAL A 38 -7.27 7.26 13.82
N ASP A 39 -8.52 7.62 13.54
CA ASP A 39 -9.19 8.87 13.97
C ASP A 39 -8.67 10.17 13.32
N SER A 40 -7.95 10.10 12.21
CA SER A 40 -7.41 11.31 11.60
C SER A 40 -8.11 11.72 10.30
N SER A 41 -9.18 12.50 10.43
CA SER A 41 -9.49 13.59 9.48
C SER A 41 -8.45 14.74 9.59
N ASN A 42 -7.39 14.55 10.39
CA ASN A 42 -6.44 15.58 10.76
C ASN A 42 -5.27 15.63 9.78
N SER A 43 -5.33 16.58 8.85
CA SER A 43 -4.26 16.84 7.88
C SER A 43 -2.90 17.16 8.52
N GLU A 44 -2.88 17.64 9.77
CA GLU A 44 -1.65 17.95 10.50
C GLU A 44 -0.93 16.69 10.97
N ALA A 45 -1.67 15.65 11.39
CA ALA A 45 -1.09 14.35 11.74
C ALA A 45 -0.43 13.73 10.51
N LEU A 46 -1.10 13.76 9.36
CA LEU A 46 -0.52 13.29 8.10
C LEU A 46 0.75 14.08 7.74
N ARG A 47 0.71 15.42 7.81
CA ARG A 47 1.91 16.24 7.51
C ARG A 47 3.08 15.92 8.42
N ARG A 48 2.82 15.73 9.70
CA ARG A 48 3.84 15.38 10.69
C ARG A 48 4.47 14.03 10.35
N HIS A 49 3.64 13.03 10.08
CA HIS A 49 4.11 11.70 9.70
C HIS A 49 4.94 11.74 8.40
N MET A 50 4.48 12.48 7.40
CA MET A 50 5.22 12.62 6.15
C MET A 50 6.53 13.40 6.33
N ALA A 51 6.57 14.42 7.19
CA ALA A 51 7.79 15.16 7.52
C ALA A 51 8.82 14.28 8.26
N ASP A 52 8.38 13.41 9.16
CA ASP A 52 9.25 12.47 9.86
C ASP A 52 9.82 11.42 8.90
N ARG A 53 9.00 10.92 7.99
CA ARG A 53 9.39 9.89 7.03
C ARG A 53 10.21 10.42 5.86
N PHE A 54 9.94 11.64 5.41
CA PHE A 54 10.57 12.32 4.28
C PHE A 54 11.01 13.74 4.70
N PRO A 55 12.06 13.87 5.52
CA PRO A 55 12.50 15.17 6.02
C PRO A 55 12.83 16.15 4.89
N GLY A 56 12.28 17.36 4.97
CA GLY A 56 12.54 18.41 3.98
C GLY A 56 11.81 18.27 2.63
N VAL A 57 11.02 17.22 2.46
CA VAL A 57 10.25 16.99 1.22
C VAL A 57 8.95 17.80 1.26
N PRO A 58 8.69 18.68 0.27
CA PRO A 58 7.51 19.52 0.26
C PRO A 58 6.22 18.75 -0.03
N GLN A 59 5.12 19.21 0.54
CA GLN A 59 3.79 18.80 0.11
C GLN A 59 3.41 19.54 -1.19
N CYS A 60 3.01 18.79 -2.20
CA CYS A 60 2.33 19.31 -3.37
C CYS A 60 0.87 19.65 -2.98
N LEU A 61 0.55 20.93 -2.88
CA LEU A 61 -0.77 21.39 -2.43
C LEU A 61 -1.81 21.37 -3.55
N ASN A 62 -1.36 21.48 -4.80
CA ASN A 62 -2.22 21.39 -5.97
C ASN A 62 -2.06 20.01 -6.63
N PRO A 63 -3.03 19.10 -6.50
CA PRO A 63 -2.94 17.76 -7.09
C PRO A 63 -2.68 17.76 -8.61
N ALA A 64 -3.10 18.80 -9.32
CA ALA A 64 -2.86 18.91 -10.77
C ALA A 64 -1.39 19.13 -11.14
N GLU A 65 -0.53 19.48 -10.18
CA GLU A 65 0.91 19.64 -10.37
C GLU A 65 1.68 18.33 -10.11
N ALA A 66 1.04 17.31 -9.52
CA ALA A 66 1.64 16.00 -9.35
C ALA A 66 1.78 15.30 -10.72
N PRO A 67 2.74 14.38 -10.89
CA PRO A 67 2.83 13.54 -12.08
C PRO A 67 1.50 12.85 -12.40
N ALA A 68 1.13 12.75 -13.68
CA ALA A 68 -0.15 12.19 -14.10
C ALA A 68 -0.38 10.75 -13.56
N GLU A 69 0.68 9.95 -13.47
CA GLU A 69 0.63 8.61 -12.87
C GLU A 69 0.28 8.63 -11.36
N ILE A 70 0.75 9.64 -10.63
CA ILE A 70 0.46 9.82 -9.19
C ILE A 70 -0.98 10.32 -9.01
N GLN A 71 -1.44 11.22 -9.87
CA GLN A 71 -2.83 11.67 -9.87
C GLN A 71 -3.78 10.49 -10.14
N ALA A 72 -3.54 9.71 -11.17
CA ALA A 72 -4.34 8.52 -11.49
C ALA A 72 -4.32 7.49 -10.35
N LEU A 73 -3.15 7.28 -9.74
CA LEU A 73 -3.01 6.36 -8.62
C LEU A 73 -3.79 6.84 -7.39
N SER A 74 -3.75 8.13 -7.05
CA SER A 74 -4.48 8.66 -5.90
C SER A 74 -6.00 8.49 -6.05
N VAL A 75 -6.53 8.73 -7.25
CA VAL A 75 -7.95 8.51 -7.57
C VAL A 75 -8.32 7.04 -7.45
N ALA A 76 -7.52 6.13 -8.03
CA ALA A 76 -7.78 4.70 -7.97
C ALA A 76 -7.67 4.13 -6.54
N VAL A 77 -6.70 4.59 -5.74
CA VAL A 77 -6.59 4.21 -4.31
C VAL A 77 -7.81 4.72 -3.54
N ALA A 78 -8.27 5.95 -3.78
CA ALA A 78 -9.45 6.49 -3.11
C ALA A 78 -10.70 5.68 -3.45
N ALA A 79 -10.91 5.32 -4.71
CA ALA A 79 -12.01 4.47 -5.17
C ALA A 79 -11.95 3.07 -4.52
N GLN A 80 -10.78 2.43 -4.52
CA GLN A 80 -10.60 1.10 -3.93
C GLN A 80 -10.86 1.11 -2.42
N LEU A 81 -10.36 2.12 -1.70
CA LEU A 81 -10.64 2.31 -0.26
C LEU A 81 -12.06 2.84 0.00
N GLY A 82 -12.79 3.21 -1.03
CA GLY A 82 -14.24 3.48 -1.02
C GLY A 82 -15.09 2.23 -1.25
N GLY A 83 -14.48 1.09 -1.56
CA GLY A 83 -15.17 -0.16 -1.82
C GLY A 83 -15.52 -0.38 -3.30
N GLU A 84 -14.85 0.33 -4.21
CA GLU A 84 -14.98 0.07 -5.65
C GLU A 84 -13.98 -1.00 -6.10
N LEU A 85 -14.41 -1.87 -7.03
CA LEU A 85 -13.52 -2.84 -7.67
C LEU A 85 -12.78 -2.16 -8.82
N VAL A 86 -11.66 -1.56 -8.48
CA VAL A 86 -10.77 -0.92 -9.45
C VAL A 86 -9.37 -1.52 -9.36
N ASP A 87 -8.78 -1.80 -10.49
CA ASP A 87 -7.37 -2.13 -10.57
C ASP A 87 -6.54 -0.85 -10.42
N LEU A 88 -5.52 -0.89 -9.58
CA LEU A 88 -4.62 0.24 -9.46
C LEU A 88 -3.78 0.37 -10.75
N PRO A 89 -3.58 1.59 -11.27
CA PRO A 89 -2.73 1.81 -12.42
C PRO A 89 -1.31 1.33 -12.12
N THR A 90 -0.64 0.77 -13.13
CA THR A 90 0.75 0.39 -13.00
C THR A 90 1.60 1.64 -12.84
N VAL A 91 2.29 1.74 -11.71
CA VAL A 91 3.25 2.80 -11.43
C VAL A 91 4.62 2.19 -11.16
N ARG A 92 5.66 2.93 -11.51
CA ARG A 92 7.01 2.50 -11.15
C ARG A 92 7.21 2.69 -9.63
N LEU A 93 7.60 1.62 -8.94
CA LEU A 93 7.98 1.67 -7.54
C LEU A 93 9.49 1.91 -7.43
N ASP A 94 9.90 2.86 -6.61
CA ASP A 94 11.31 3.04 -6.31
C ASP A 94 11.78 1.95 -5.34
N MET A 95 12.31 0.88 -5.91
CA MET A 95 12.86 -0.26 -5.16
C MET A 95 14.28 -0.01 -4.65
N HIS A 96 14.81 1.20 -4.81
CA HIS A 96 16.16 1.51 -4.35
C HIS A 96 16.23 1.38 -2.82
N GLY A 97 17.21 0.60 -2.34
CA GLY A 97 17.37 0.31 -0.91
C GLY A 97 16.42 -0.76 -0.35
N VAL A 98 15.50 -1.28 -1.17
CA VAL A 98 14.67 -2.44 -0.78
C VAL A 98 15.52 -3.70 -0.89
N PRO A 99 15.63 -4.52 0.18
CA PRO A 99 16.36 -5.77 0.12
C PRO A 99 15.84 -6.71 -0.98
N PRO A 100 16.70 -7.49 -1.65
CA PRO A 100 16.28 -8.34 -2.78
C PRO A 100 15.16 -9.32 -2.43
N PHE A 101 15.14 -9.87 -1.23
CA PHE A 101 14.05 -10.75 -0.78
C PHE A 101 12.72 -9.98 -0.65
N GLU A 102 12.74 -8.81 -0.03
CA GLU A 102 11.53 -7.96 0.10
C GLU A 102 11.00 -7.54 -1.27
N ALA A 103 11.88 -7.16 -2.21
CA ALA A 103 11.47 -6.83 -3.57
C ALA A 103 10.75 -8.00 -4.27
N ARG A 104 11.21 -9.26 -4.07
CA ARG A 104 10.54 -10.45 -4.58
C ARG A 104 9.18 -10.66 -3.93
N VAL A 105 9.08 -10.45 -2.60
CA VAL A 105 7.83 -10.52 -1.86
C VAL A 105 6.83 -9.49 -2.39
N TYR A 106 7.25 -8.25 -2.60
CA TYR A 106 6.37 -7.19 -3.13
C TYR A 106 5.91 -7.51 -4.56
N ALA A 107 6.81 -7.96 -5.44
CA ALA A 107 6.47 -8.34 -6.80
C ALA A 107 5.43 -9.47 -6.86
N GLU A 108 5.53 -10.48 -5.99
CA GLU A 108 4.55 -11.56 -5.93
C GLU A 108 3.22 -11.10 -5.30
N THR A 109 3.29 -10.20 -4.28
CA THR A 109 2.10 -9.64 -3.63
C THR A 109 1.28 -8.77 -4.58
N LEU A 110 1.93 -8.02 -5.49
CA LEU A 110 1.28 -7.21 -6.53
C LEU A 110 0.38 -8.00 -7.49
N ARG A 111 0.55 -9.33 -7.56
CA ARG A 111 -0.30 -10.19 -8.41
C ARG A 111 -1.67 -10.50 -7.80
N LEU A 112 -1.87 -10.14 -6.53
CA LEU A 112 -3.15 -10.32 -5.85
C LEU A 112 -4.09 -9.17 -6.24
N GLY A 113 -5.14 -9.49 -6.97
CA GLY A 113 -6.21 -8.56 -7.29
C GLY A 113 -7.14 -8.27 -6.09
N PRO A 114 -8.06 -7.28 -6.21
CA PRO A 114 -9.08 -7.01 -5.20
C PRO A 114 -9.90 -8.27 -4.87
N GLY A 115 -10.20 -8.46 -3.58
CA GLY A 115 -10.96 -9.63 -3.10
C GLY A 115 -10.18 -10.95 -3.06
N GLN A 116 -8.95 -10.99 -3.58
CA GLN A 116 -8.09 -12.17 -3.49
C GLN A 116 -7.24 -12.11 -2.24
N THR A 117 -7.13 -13.23 -1.54
CA THR A 117 -6.22 -13.36 -0.41
C THR A 117 -5.27 -14.53 -0.59
N MET A 118 -4.12 -14.47 0.07
CA MET A 118 -3.12 -15.53 0.09
C MET A 118 -2.53 -15.62 1.49
N THR A 119 -2.16 -16.83 1.94
CA THR A 119 -1.46 -16.96 3.22
C THR A 119 0.03 -16.63 3.08
N TYR A 120 0.66 -16.24 4.19
CA TYR A 120 2.13 -16.05 4.22
C TYR A 120 2.88 -17.30 3.79
N GLY A 121 2.35 -18.49 4.10
CA GLY A 121 2.94 -19.77 3.69
C GLY A 121 2.83 -20.03 2.18
N GLU A 122 1.68 -19.74 1.57
CA GLU A 122 1.48 -19.85 0.13
C GLU A 122 2.37 -18.86 -0.63
N LEU A 123 2.51 -17.62 -0.12
CA LEU A 123 3.40 -16.65 -0.70
C LEU A 123 4.87 -17.10 -0.63
N ALA A 124 5.29 -17.63 0.52
CA ALA A 124 6.63 -18.22 0.69
C ALA A 124 6.86 -19.41 -0.28
N TYR A 125 5.85 -20.26 -0.45
CA TYR A 125 5.90 -21.38 -1.41
C TYR A 125 6.07 -20.88 -2.85
N ARG A 126 5.33 -19.85 -3.28
CA ARG A 126 5.47 -19.25 -4.62
C ARG A 126 6.85 -18.63 -4.86
N LEU A 127 7.48 -18.14 -3.81
CA LEU A 127 8.86 -17.61 -3.88
C LEU A 127 9.93 -18.70 -3.97
N GLY A 128 9.55 -19.99 -3.87
CA GLY A 128 10.46 -21.13 -3.83
C GLY A 128 11.11 -21.35 -2.45
N GLU A 129 10.59 -20.70 -1.41
CA GLU A 129 11.14 -20.71 -0.04
C GLU A 129 10.04 -21.07 0.98
N PRO A 130 9.48 -22.30 0.96
CA PRO A 130 8.28 -22.66 1.74
C PRO A 130 8.44 -22.51 3.26
N SER A 131 9.66 -22.52 3.77
CA SER A 131 9.95 -22.27 5.20
C SER A 131 10.01 -20.78 5.57
N ALA A 132 9.94 -19.86 4.60
CA ALA A 132 10.18 -18.43 4.79
C ALA A 132 8.92 -17.63 5.19
N ALA A 133 7.81 -18.24 5.57
CA ALA A 133 6.56 -17.56 5.89
C ALA A 133 6.74 -16.39 6.92
N ARG A 134 7.61 -16.58 7.92
CA ARG A 134 7.93 -15.51 8.89
C ARG A 134 8.71 -14.36 8.24
N ALA A 135 9.67 -14.65 7.38
CA ALA A 135 10.43 -13.64 6.64
C ALA A 135 9.54 -12.85 5.67
N VAL A 136 8.59 -13.53 5.01
CA VAL A 136 7.54 -12.87 4.20
C VAL A 136 6.72 -11.90 5.06
N GLY A 137 6.31 -12.31 6.25
CA GLY A 137 5.59 -11.44 7.19
C GLY A 137 6.42 -10.20 7.59
N GLN A 138 7.72 -10.36 7.83
CA GLN A 138 8.63 -9.25 8.11
C GLN A 138 8.77 -8.31 6.90
N ALA A 139 8.98 -8.86 5.71
CA ALA A 139 9.06 -8.10 4.46
C ALA A 139 7.81 -7.24 4.23
N LEU A 140 6.62 -7.83 4.39
CA LEU A 140 5.36 -7.11 4.28
C LEU A 140 5.15 -6.08 5.41
N GLY A 141 5.74 -6.31 6.57
CA GLY A 141 5.78 -5.34 7.66
C GLY A 141 6.61 -4.09 7.35
N HIS A 142 7.59 -4.20 6.47
CA HIS A 142 8.43 -3.09 6.00
C HIS A 142 7.90 -2.44 4.71
N ASN A 143 6.77 -2.90 4.17
CA ASN A 143 6.21 -2.42 2.90
C ASN A 143 5.98 -0.90 2.90
N PRO A 144 6.74 -0.11 2.12
CA PRO A 144 6.58 1.33 2.08
C PRO A 144 5.49 1.79 1.12
N PHE A 145 4.85 0.88 0.37
CA PHE A 145 3.95 1.16 -0.74
C PHE A 145 2.50 0.73 -0.51
N ALA A 146 2.06 0.55 0.76
CA ALA A 146 0.68 0.17 1.04
C ALA A 146 -0.32 1.30 0.70
N PRO A 147 -1.45 1.07 0.02
CA PRO A 147 -2.01 -0.22 -0.39
C PRO A 147 -1.58 -0.69 -1.79
N VAL A 148 -0.72 0.06 -2.50
CA VAL A 148 -0.29 -0.27 -3.87
C VAL A 148 0.32 -1.68 -3.92
N VAL A 149 1.26 -1.99 -3.02
CA VAL A 149 1.63 -3.37 -2.72
C VAL A 149 0.64 -3.87 -1.66
N PRO A 150 -0.33 -4.73 -2.01
CA PRO A 150 -1.50 -5.00 -1.19
C PRO A 150 -1.20 -6.00 -0.06
N CYS A 151 -0.34 -5.62 0.88
CA CYS A 151 0.05 -6.45 2.02
C CYS A 151 -1.15 -6.84 2.93
N HIS A 152 -2.24 -6.09 2.88
CA HIS A 152 -3.49 -6.44 3.57
C HIS A 152 -4.13 -7.72 3.03
N ARG A 153 -3.89 -8.09 1.76
CA ARG A 153 -4.39 -9.35 1.14
C ARG A 153 -3.61 -10.59 1.55
N VAL A 154 -2.48 -10.44 2.27
CA VAL A 154 -1.70 -11.58 2.78
C VAL A 154 -2.08 -11.85 4.22
N VAL A 155 -2.62 -13.06 4.50
CA VAL A 155 -3.26 -13.44 5.76
C VAL A 155 -2.54 -14.62 6.42
N GLY A 156 -2.87 -14.90 7.67
CA GLY A 156 -2.39 -16.12 8.35
C GLY A 156 -3.09 -17.37 7.87
N ALA A 157 -2.57 -18.54 8.26
CA ALA A 157 -3.18 -19.81 7.95
C ALA A 157 -4.66 -19.86 8.40
N GLY A 158 -5.53 -20.39 7.53
CA GLY A 158 -6.97 -20.42 7.77
C GLY A 158 -7.63 -19.03 7.75
N GLY A 159 -7.05 -18.04 7.04
CA GLY A 159 -7.61 -16.70 6.92
C GLY A 159 -7.44 -15.82 8.17
N LYS A 160 -6.60 -16.23 9.12
CA LYS A 160 -6.40 -15.48 10.37
C LYS A 160 -5.82 -14.09 10.08
N MET A 161 -6.43 -13.07 10.67
CA MET A 161 -5.90 -11.71 10.67
C MET A 161 -4.72 -11.62 11.63
N VAL A 162 -3.52 -11.52 11.09
CA VAL A 162 -2.30 -11.40 11.87
C VAL A 162 -1.44 -10.29 11.27
N GLY A 163 -0.83 -9.49 12.12
CA GLY A 163 0.17 -8.50 11.80
C GLY A 163 -0.23 -7.52 10.69
N PHE A 164 -0.23 -6.24 10.99
CA PHE A 164 -0.32 -5.18 9.99
C PHE A 164 0.40 -3.96 10.57
N SER A 165 1.43 -3.48 9.89
CA SER A 165 2.29 -2.40 10.41
C SER A 165 1.73 -1.01 10.15
N ALA A 166 0.73 -0.89 9.26
CA ALA A 166 0.08 0.39 9.01
C ALA A 166 -0.75 0.86 10.22
N PRO A 167 -1.03 2.15 10.35
CA PRO A 167 -1.89 2.70 11.37
C PRO A 167 -3.23 1.95 11.46
N GLY A 168 -3.74 1.75 12.66
CA GLY A 168 -4.95 0.93 12.89
C GLY A 168 -4.72 -0.58 12.88
N GLY A 169 -3.51 -1.04 12.52
CA GLY A 169 -3.11 -2.44 12.64
C GLY A 169 -4.11 -3.41 11.98
N VAL A 170 -4.36 -4.52 12.65
CA VAL A 170 -5.25 -5.59 12.16
C VAL A 170 -6.67 -5.09 11.86
N GLN A 171 -7.17 -4.08 12.57
CA GLN A 171 -8.50 -3.51 12.31
C GLN A 171 -8.56 -2.80 10.96
N MET A 172 -7.54 -2.03 10.59
CA MET A 172 -7.44 -1.38 9.28
C MET A 172 -7.37 -2.45 8.18
N LYS A 173 -6.56 -3.47 8.35
CA LYS A 173 -6.47 -4.61 7.43
C LYS A 173 -7.84 -5.27 7.21
N GLN A 174 -8.57 -5.55 8.28
CA GLN A 174 -9.91 -6.14 8.20
C GLN A 174 -10.88 -5.23 7.43
N ARG A 175 -10.89 -3.91 7.73
CA ARG A 175 -11.75 -2.95 7.03
C ARG A 175 -11.48 -2.92 5.52
N MET A 176 -10.21 -2.95 5.11
CA MET A 176 -9.84 -2.99 3.70
C MET A 176 -10.35 -4.28 3.02
N LEU A 177 -10.15 -5.44 3.65
CA LEU A 177 -10.64 -6.71 3.12
C LEU A 177 -12.17 -6.80 3.08
N ASP A 178 -12.87 -6.24 4.08
CA ASP A 178 -14.32 -6.19 4.10
C ASP A 178 -14.89 -5.33 2.95
N LEU A 179 -14.23 -4.21 2.64
CA LEU A 179 -14.60 -3.38 1.50
C LEU A 179 -14.45 -4.14 0.18
N GLU A 180 -13.32 -4.82 -0.02
CA GLU A 180 -13.09 -5.62 -1.22
C GLU A 180 -14.06 -6.79 -1.33
N THR A 181 -14.35 -7.49 -0.23
CA THR A 181 -15.30 -8.63 -0.22
C THR A 181 -16.71 -8.18 -0.58
N ARG A 182 -17.17 -7.04 -0.05
CA ARG A 182 -18.48 -6.48 -0.39
C ARG A 182 -18.56 -6.07 -1.85
N ALA A 183 -17.49 -5.47 -2.37
CA ALA A 183 -17.41 -5.05 -3.76
C ALA A 183 -17.50 -6.25 -4.72
N VAL A 184 -16.81 -7.36 -4.41
CA VAL A 184 -16.90 -8.61 -5.20
C VAL A 184 -18.28 -9.24 -5.07
N GLY A 185 -18.86 -9.30 -3.86
CA GLY A 185 -20.21 -9.87 -3.63
C GLY A 185 -21.32 -9.08 -4.28
N GLY A 186 -21.23 -7.73 -4.30
CA GLY A 186 -22.21 -6.86 -4.94
C GLY A 186 -22.26 -6.94 -6.46
N GLN A 187 -21.23 -7.48 -7.13
CA GLN A 187 -21.25 -7.77 -8.56
C GLN A 187 -21.95 -9.09 -8.92
N GLY A 188 -22.15 -9.98 -7.94
CA GLY A 188 -22.84 -11.28 -8.16
C GLY A 188 -24.34 -11.22 -8.26
N ASP A 189 -24.97 -10.13 -7.82
CA ASP A 189 -26.44 -9.97 -7.79
C ASP A 189 -27.06 -9.29 -9.03
N LEU A 190 -26.27 -9.12 -10.10
CA LEU A 190 -26.74 -8.48 -11.35
C LEU A 190 -27.02 -9.45 -12.52
N PHE A 191 -27.16 -10.77 -12.23
CA PHE A 191 -27.56 -11.77 -13.23
C PHE A 191 -28.72 -12.62 -12.76
#